data_08dcef04f270c5c83acfc999630f6fae
#
_entry.id   08dcef04f270c5c83acfc999630f6fae
#
_cell.length_a   1.000
_cell.length_b   1.000
_cell.length_c   1.000
_cell.angle_alpha   90.00
_cell.angle_beta   90.00
_cell.angle_gamma   90.00
#
_symmetry.space_group_name_H-M   'P 1'
#
loop_
_entity.id
_entity.type
_entity.pdbx_description
1 polymer ?
#
loop_
_entity_poly.entity_id
_entity_poly.type
_entity_poly.pdbx_seq_one_letter_code
_entity_poly.pdbx_strand_id
1 'polypeptide(L)'
;MTDKATEKLKASGWTIVETTGFIHLIGPLWQRVVDGEHEYALVAQDKHHNRRGLVQGGVLMTFADRTCGMTARYASGRPTLATVQMDTHFVESGKIGETLMSKPRVVRSTRSLIFVSTEVTVDKRCIAMASGVFKILKNE
;
A
#
# COMPACT_ATOMS: atom_id res chain seq x y z
N MET A 1 -21.56 -4.52 -0.35
CA MET A 1 -20.42 -5.21 -0.97
C MET A 1 -19.10 -4.93 -0.27
N THR A 2 -18.78 -3.65 -0.04
CA THR A 2 -17.58 -3.29 0.73
C THR A 2 -17.65 -3.79 2.18
N ASP A 3 -18.86 -3.89 2.77
CA ASP A 3 -19.05 -4.35 4.13
C ASP A 3 -18.62 -5.81 4.32
N LYS A 4 -18.90 -6.67 3.34
CA LYS A 4 -18.46 -8.08 3.40
C LYS A 4 -16.94 -8.19 3.38
N ALA A 5 -16.29 -7.40 2.50
CA ALA A 5 -14.83 -7.40 2.42
C ALA A 5 -14.22 -6.92 3.72
N THR A 6 -14.78 -5.85 4.30
CA THR A 6 -14.35 -5.29 5.58
C THR A 6 -14.51 -6.31 6.72
N GLU A 7 -15.64 -6.97 6.78
CA GLU A 7 -15.90 -8.00 7.81
C GLU A 7 -14.93 -9.16 7.67
N LYS A 8 -14.65 -9.58 6.45
CA LYS A 8 -13.69 -10.65 6.16
C LYS A 8 -12.30 -10.29 6.65
N LEU A 9 -11.86 -9.04 6.41
CA LEU A 9 -10.58 -8.55 6.90
C LEU A 9 -10.53 -8.59 8.43
N LYS A 10 -11.53 -8.06 9.11
CA LYS A 10 -11.59 -8.08 10.57
C LYS A 10 -11.53 -9.51 11.12
N ALA A 11 -12.29 -10.42 10.53
CA ALA A 11 -12.31 -11.83 10.94
C ALA A 11 -10.96 -12.51 10.75
N SER A 12 -10.16 -12.04 9.80
CA SER A 12 -8.84 -12.60 9.50
C SER A 12 -7.69 -11.89 10.23
N GLY A 13 -8.01 -11.05 11.22
CA GLY A 13 -7.00 -10.43 12.07
C GLY A 13 -6.43 -9.12 11.54
N TRP A 14 -7.02 -8.54 10.51
CA TRP A 14 -6.58 -7.24 9.99
C TRP A 14 -7.12 -6.12 10.87
N THR A 15 -6.33 -5.06 11.02
CA THR A 15 -6.71 -3.86 11.78
C THR A 15 -6.56 -2.62 10.91
N ILE A 16 -7.33 -1.59 11.22
CA ILE A 16 -7.27 -0.33 10.50
C ILE A 16 -6.06 0.47 10.98
N VAL A 17 -5.29 1.00 10.03
CA VAL A 17 -4.19 1.92 10.32
C VAL A 17 -4.78 3.31 10.55
N GLU A 18 -4.40 3.96 11.65
CA GLU A 18 -4.79 5.35 11.87
C GLU A 18 -4.11 6.25 10.85
N THR A 19 -4.90 7.03 10.14
CA THR A 19 -4.41 7.91 9.09
C THR A 19 -5.11 9.27 9.16
N THR A 20 -4.46 10.26 8.56
CA THR A 20 -5.03 11.61 8.42
C THR A 20 -4.76 12.10 7.01
N GLY A 21 -5.40 13.21 6.64
CA GLY A 21 -5.16 13.87 5.36
C GLY A 21 -5.55 13.01 4.15
N PHE A 22 -4.70 13.06 3.15
CA PHE A 22 -5.00 12.41 1.87
C PHE A 22 -5.20 10.91 1.98
N ILE A 23 -4.32 10.22 2.71
CA ILE A 23 -4.46 8.76 2.85
C ILE A 23 -5.75 8.38 3.59
N HIS A 24 -6.22 9.23 4.50
CA HIS A 24 -7.49 9.02 5.17
C HIS A 24 -8.67 9.09 4.18
N LEU A 25 -8.60 10.02 3.23
CA LEU A 25 -9.63 10.14 2.18
C LEU A 25 -9.68 8.90 1.29
N ILE A 26 -8.52 8.33 0.99
CA ILE A 26 -8.41 7.13 0.16
C ILE A 26 -8.81 5.86 0.94
N GLY A 27 -8.53 5.83 2.24
CA GLY A 27 -8.71 4.66 3.08
C GLY A 27 -10.15 4.19 3.29
N PRO A 28 -10.35 3.32 4.25
CA PRO A 28 -9.39 2.86 5.28
C PRO A 28 -8.27 1.99 4.73
N LEU A 29 -7.10 2.16 5.30
CA LEU A 29 -5.95 1.31 5.04
C LEU A 29 -5.88 0.26 6.15
N TRP A 30 -5.74 -0.99 5.76
CA TRP A 30 -5.68 -2.12 6.68
C TRP A 30 -4.27 -2.67 6.77
N GLN A 31 -3.93 -3.23 7.93
CA GLN A 31 -2.63 -3.90 8.13
C GLN A 31 -2.78 -5.16 8.92
N ARG A 32 -1.83 -6.05 8.73
CA ARG A 32 -1.71 -7.30 9.48
C ARG A 32 -0.23 -7.68 9.53
N VAL A 33 0.18 -8.33 10.63
CA VAL A 33 1.54 -8.87 10.75
C VAL A 33 1.45 -10.39 10.74
N VAL A 34 2.17 -11.03 9.83
CA VAL A 34 2.23 -12.50 9.72
C VAL A 34 3.69 -12.90 9.71
N ASP A 35 4.11 -13.69 10.72
CA ASP A 35 5.49 -14.15 10.87
C ASP A 35 6.51 -12.99 10.84
N GLY A 36 6.15 -11.89 11.48
CA GLY A 36 7.01 -10.71 11.57
C GLY A 36 6.98 -9.81 10.33
N GLU A 37 6.25 -10.20 9.29
CA GLU A 37 6.14 -9.42 8.06
C GLU A 37 4.82 -8.65 8.01
N HIS A 38 4.92 -7.40 7.58
CA HIS A 38 3.76 -6.52 7.47
C HIS A 38 3.09 -6.68 6.11
N GLU A 39 1.78 -6.80 6.13
CA GLU A 39 0.96 -6.80 4.92
C GLU A 39 -0.09 -5.70 5.05
N TYR A 40 -0.52 -5.18 3.91
CA TYR A 40 -1.47 -4.09 3.85
C TYR A 40 -2.60 -4.42 2.88
N ALA A 41 -3.77 -3.86 3.15
CA ALA A 41 -4.93 -4.07 2.30
C ALA A 41 -5.73 -2.78 2.16
N LEU A 42 -6.38 -2.63 1.01
CA LEU A 42 -7.30 -1.53 0.72
C LEU A 42 -8.48 -2.11 -0.04
N VAL A 43 -9.67 -2.00 0.51
CA VAL A 43 -10.88 -2.43 -0.18
C VAL A 43 -11.25 -1.36 -1.21
N ALA A 44 -11.34 -1.73 -2.48
CA ALA A 44 -11.69 -0.81 -3.54
C ALA A 44 -13.16 -0.41 -3.40
N GLN A 45 -13.41 0.86 -3.17
CA GLN A 45 -14.74 1.42 -2.97
C GLN A 45 -15.14 2.28 -4.17
N ASP A 46 -16.41 2.64 -4.22
CA ASP A 46 -16.91 3.47 -5.32
C ASP A 46 -16.10 4.76 -5.50
N LYS A 47 -15.67 5.39 -4.42
CA LYS A 47 -14.84 6.60 -4.50
C LYS A 47 -13.50 6.41 -5.22
N HIS A 48 -13.10 5.17 -5.48
CA HIS A 48 -11.83 4.83 -6.13
C HIS A 48 -11.95 4.63 -7.64
N HIS A 49 -13.16 4.73 -8.20
CA HIS A 49 -13.37 4.41 -9.61
C HIS A 49 -12.82 5.48 -10.56
N ASN A 50 -12.37 5.03 -11.73
CA ASN A 50 -12.01 5.89 -12.84
C ASN A 50 -13.21 6.02 -13.79
N ARG A 51 -13.01 6.67 -14.95
CA ARG A 51 -14.09 6.87 -15.93
C ARG A 51 -14.67 5.55 -16.48
N ARG A 52 -13.91 4.45 -16.41
CA ARG A 52 -14.34 3.14 -16.86
C ARG A 52 -14.99 2.30 -15.75
N GLY A 53 -15.12 2.86 -14.54
CA GLY A 53 -15.68 2.13 -13.42
C GLY A 53 -14.71 1.16 -12.74
N LEU A 54 -13.41 1.28 -13.03
CA LEU A 54 -12.37 0.45 -12.47
C LEU A 54 -11.55 1.25 -11.46
N VAL A 55 -10.69 0.58 -10.68
CA VAL A 55 -9.83 1.28 -9.73
C VAL A 55 -8.89 2.22 -10.47
N GLN A 56 -8.90 3.48 -10.07
CA GLN A 56 -8.09 4.52 -10.68
C GLN A 56 -6.60 4.26 -10.42
N GLY A 57 -5.77 4.45 -11.46
CA GLY A 57 -4.33 4.21 -11.35
C GLY A 57 -3.68 5.01 -10.23
N GLY A 58 -4.14 6.24 -9.97
CA GLY A 58 -3.65 7.04 -8.86
C GLY A 58 -3.90 6.41 -7.49
N VAL A 59 -4.98 5.65 -7.34
CA VAL A 59 -5.24 4.90 -6.10
C VAL A 59 -4.19 3.80 -5.91
N LEU A 60 -3.89 3.08 -6.98
CA LEU A 60 -2.87 2.02 -6.95
C LEU A 60 -1.49 2.59 -6.63
N MET A 61 -1.15 3.73 -7.22
CA MET A 61 0.12 4.42 -6.93
C MET A 61 0.19 4.89 -5.48
N THR A 62 -0.87 5.47 -4.97
CA THR A 62 -0.93 5.94 -3.58
C THR A 62 -0.79 4.78 -2.61
N PHE A 63 -1.50 3.69 -2.87
CA PHE A 63 -1.44 2.48 -2.04
C PHE A 63 -0.02 1.89 -2.04
N ALA A 64 0.58 1.77 -3.22
CA ALA A 64 1.95 1.26 -3.34
C ALA A 64 2.95 2.18 -2.63
N ASP A 65 2.87 3.48 -2.84
CA ASP A 65 3.76 4.45 -2.22
C ASP A 65 3.65 4.40 -0.69
N ARG A 66 2.43 4.44 -0.19
CA ARG A 66 2.20 4.45 1.26
C ARG A 66 2.70 3.16 1.91
N THR A 67 2.40 2.01 1.33
CA THR A 67 2.79 0.72 1.92
C THR A 67 4.28 0.47 1.82
N CYS A 68 4.92 0.90 0.73
CA CYS A 68 6.39 0.85 0.61
C CYS A 68 7.04 1.76 1.66
N GLY A 69 6.50 2.97 1.85
CA GLY A 69 7.02 3.90 2.85
C GLY A 69 6.91 3.37 4.27
N MET A 70 5.80 2.74 4.60
CA MET A 70 5.61 2.12 5.93
C MET A 70 6.61 0.98 6.14
N THR A 71 6.81 0.15 5.13
CA THR A 71 7.78 -0.95 5.18
C THR A 71 9.20 -0.42 5.37
N ALA A 72 9.55 0.65 4.65
CA ALA A 72 10.86 1.30 4.80
C ALA A 72 11.07 1.85 6.21
N ARG A 73 10.04 2.44 6.81
CA ARG A 73 10.09 2.94 8.18
C ARG A 73 10.38 1.81 9.18
N TYR A 74 9.66 0.71 9.06
CA TYR A 74 9.87 -0.45 9.93
C TYR A 74 11.27 -1.01 9.77
N ALA A 75 11.71 -1.20 8.54
CA ALA A 75 13.00 -1.82 8.27
C ALA A 75 14.18 -0.97 8.72
N SER A 76 14.07 0.34 8.60
CA SER A 76 15.16 1.26 8.96
C SER A 76 15.12 1.69 10.44
N GLY A 77 13.97 1.56 11.08
CA GLY A 77 13.76 2.13 12.41
C GLY A 77 13.75 3.66 12.40
N ARG A 78 13.65 4.29 11.24
CA ARG A 78 13.70 5.76 11.12
C ARG A 78 12.27 6.29 10.99
N PRO A 79 11.89 7.30 11.77
CA PRO A 79 10.50 7.77 11.80
C PRO A 79 10.10 8.61 10.61
N THR A 80 11.04 9.26 9.95
CA THR A 80 10.73 10.21 8.89
C THR A 80 11.48 9.88 7.61
N LEU A 81 10.71 9.58 6.57
CA LEU A 81 11.22 9.29 5.24
C LEU A 81 10.47 10.13 4.23
N ALA A 82 11.08 10.37 3.09
CA ALA A 82 10.44 11.03 1.96
C ALA A 82 10.59 10.18 0.71
N THR A 83 9.52 10.06 -0.06
CA THR A 83 9.56 9.39 -1.35
C THR A 83 10.37 10.24 -2.32
N VAL A 84 11.43 9.67 -2.85
CA VAL A 84 12.25 10.32 -3.88
C VAL A 84 11.74 9.98 -5.27
N GLN A 85 11.37 8.73 -5.45
CA GLN A 85 10.91 8.24 -6.74
C GLN A 85 10.01 7.03 -6.54
N MET A 86 8.99 6.91 -7.36
CA MET A 86 8.10 5.76 -7.38
C MET A 86 7.79 5.42 -8.82
N ASP A 87 8.22 4.25 -9.28
CA ASP A 87 7.90 3.72 -10.59
C ASP A 87 6.77 2.72 -10.45
N THR A 88 5.73 2.86 -11.27
CA THR A 88 4.58 1.97 -11.22
C THR A 88 4.24 1.46 -12.61
N HIS A 89 4.03 0.15 -12.72
CA HIS A 89 3.49 -0.48 -13.90
C HIS A 89 2.08 -0.97 -13.60
N PHE A 90 1.13 -0.59 -14.44
CA PHE A 90 -0.25 -1.04 -14.32
C PHE A 90 -0.40 -2.29 -15.20
N VAL A 91 -0.51 -3.44 -14.56
CA VAL A 91 -0.46 -4.74 -15.24
C VAL A 91 -1.84 -5.21 -15.63
N GLU A 92 -2.82 -5.01 -14.75
CA GLU A 92 -4.18 -5.47 -14.94
C GLU A 92 -5.14 -4.56 -14.19
N SER A 93 -6.43 -4.60 -14.54
CA SER A 93 -7.43 -3.76 -13.89
C SER A 93 -7.85 -4.32 -12.55
N GLY A 94 -8.00 -3.43 -11.56
CA GLY A 94 -8.67 -3.73 -10.31
C GLY A 94 -10.13 -3.30 -10.40
N LYS A 95 -11.03 -4.09 -9.81
CA LYS A 95 -12.47 -3.83 -9.82
C LYS A 95 -12.93 -3.28 -8.50
N ILE A 96 -13.95 -2.43 -8.53
CA ILE A 96 -14.58 -1.94 -7.30
C ILE A 96 -15.19 -3.12 -6.55
N GLY A 97 -14.96 -3.16 -5.23
CA GLY A 97 -15.36 -4.26 -4.37
C GLY A 97 -14.25 -5.26 -4.11
N GLU A 98 -13.21 -5.28 -4.92
CA GLU A 98 -12.07 -6.17 -4.69
C GLU A 98 -11.17 -5.64 -3.58
N THR A 99 -10.47 -6.54 -2.91
CA THR A 99 -9.48 -6.18 -1.88
C THR A 99 -8.10 -6.16 -2.49
N LEU A 100 -7.50 -4.97 -2.50
CA LEU A 100 -6.13 -4.78 -2.97
C LEU A 100 -5.18 -5.13 -1.84
N MET A 101 -4.13 -5.88 -2.15
CA MET A 101 -3.14 -6.33 -1.18
C MET A 101 -1.75 -5.85 -1.58
N SER A 102 -0.94 -5.50 -0.58
CA SER A 102 0.46 -5.11 -0.80
C SER A 102 1.30 -5.69 0.33
N LYS A 103 2.37 -6.37 -0.05
CA LYS A 103 3.35 -6.90 0.90
C LYS A 103 4.74 -6.46 0.44
N PRO A 104 5.12 -5.20 0.73
CA PRO A 104 6.39 -4.66 0.24
C PRO A 104 7.58 -5.38 0.84
N ARG A 105 8.66 -5.42 0.08
CA ARG A 105 9.94 -5.94 0.56
C ARG A 105 11.04 -4.91 0.33
N VAL A 106 11.94 -4.81 1.30
CA VAL A 106 13.12 -3.97 1.16
C VAL A 106 14.12 -4.69 0.26
N VAL A 107 14.48 -4.04 -0.84
CA VAL A 107 15.49 -4.58 -1.78
C VAL A 107 16.88 -4.27 -1.25
N ARG A 108 17.08 -3.05 -0.78
CA ARG A 108 18.35 -2.62 -0.21
C ARG A 108 18.14 -1.41 0.69
N SER A 109 18.83 -1.40 1.81
CA SER A 109 18.86 -0.26 2.71
C SER A 109 20.30 0.26 2.77
N THR A 110 20.47 1.54 2.49
CA THR A 110 21.76 2.22 2.62
C THR A 110 21.68 3.21 3.77
N ARG A 111 22.75 3.94 4.00
CA ARG A 111 22.80 4.94 5.07
C ARG A 111 21.73 6.03 4.93
N SER A 112 21.43 6.43 3.69
CA SER A 112 20.54 7.56 3.42
C SER A 112 19.34 7.20 2.56
N LEU A 113 19.35 6.04 1.88
CA LEU A 113 18.30 5.64 0.95
C LEU A 113 17.84 4.22 1.23
N ILE A 114 16.54 3.97 1.00
CA ILE A 114 15.96 2.64 1.12
C ILE A 114 15.21 2.36 -0.18
N PHE A 115 15.51 1.21 -0.77
CA PHE A 115 14.89 0.73 -2.02
C PHE A 115 13.88 -0.34 -1.65
N VAL A 116 12.62 -0.13 -2.04
CA VAL A 116 11.51 -1.02 -1.69
C VAL A 116 10.73 -1.35 -2.95
N SER A 117 10.26 -2.58 -3.05
CA SER A 117 9.38 -2.98 -4.15
C SER A 117 8.15 -3.69 -3.62
N THR A 118 7.07 -3.64 -4.40
CA THR A 118 5.84 -4.33 -4.08
C THR A 118 5.07 -4.70 -5.34
N GLU A 119 4.23 -5.72 -5.22
CA GLU A 119 3.18 -6.00 -6.17
C GLU A 119 1.86 -5.74 -5.48
N VAL A 120 0.97 -5.02 -6.15
CA VAL A 120 -0.40 -4.88 -5.69
C VAL A 120 -1.19 -6.02 -6.31
N THR A 121 -1.80 -6.85 -5.47
CA THR A 121 -2.48 -8.06 -5.91
C THR A 121 -3.94 -8.09 -5.48
N VAL A 122 -4.74 -8.83 -6.23
CA VAL A 122 -6.10 -9.21 -5.89
C VAL A 122 -6.19 -10.72 -6.05
N ASP A 123 -6.43 -11.44 -4.96
CA ASP A 123 -6.50 -12.91 -4.98
C ASP A 123 -5.29 -13.52 -5.72
N LYS A 124 -4.08 -13.07 -5.37
CA LYS A 124 -2.82 -13.50 -5.96
C LYS A 124 -2.59 -13.05 -7.41
N ARG A 125 -3.54 -12.38 -8.03
CA ARG A 125 -3.42 -11.83 -9.36
C ARG A 125 -2.72 -10.47 -9.26
N CYS A 126 -1.60 -10.28 -9.94
CA CYS A 126 -0.87 -9.01 -9.93
C CYS A 126 -1.61 -7.99 -10.78
N ILE A 127 -1.97 -6.85 -10.19
CA ILE A 127 -2.61 -5.76 -10.94
C ILE A 127 -1.70 -4.56 -11.12
N ALA A 128 -0.70 -4.40 -10.25
CA ALA A 128 0.30 -3.34 -10.41
C ALA A 128 1.61 -3.78 -9.77
N MET A 129 2.71 -3.27 -10.32
CA MET A 129 4.05 -3.47 -9.78
C MET A 129 4.63 -2.10 -9.50
N ALA A 130 5.28 -1.94 -8.36
CA ALA A 130 5.90 -0.66 -8.02
C ALA A 130 7.24 -0.87 -7.35
N SER A 131 8.15 0.06 -7.61
CA SER A 131 9.41 0.15 -6.88
C SER A 131 9.66 1.59 -6.50
N GLY A 132 10.12 1.79 -5.28
CA GLY A 132 10.30 3.13 -4.73
C GLY A 132 11.67 3.31 -4.11
N VAL A 133 12.09 4.55 -4.09
CA VAL A 133 13.29 4.98 -3.39
C VAL A 133 12.87 6.01 -2.36
N PHE A 134 13.27 5.78 -1.11
CA PHE A 134 12.92 6.64 0.02
C PHE A 134 14.18 7.20 0.64
N LYS A 135 14.17 8.49 0.89
CA LYS A 135 15.29 9.17 1.55
C LYS A 135 15.02 9.24 3.05
N ILE A 136 16.01 8.86 3.83
CA ILE A 136 15.95 9.01 5.28
C ILE A 136 16.19 10.48 5.62
N LEU A 137 15.21 11.10 6.27
CA LEU A 137 15.32 12.50 6.67
C LEU A 137 15.88 12.61 8.08
N LYS A 138 16.58 13.70 8.34
CA LYS A 138 17.07 13.97 9.68
C LYS A 138 15.91 14.34 10.59
N ASN A 139 15.96 13.87 11.83
CA ASN A 139 14.99 14.29 12.84
C ASN A 139 15.27 15.75 13.18
N GLU A 140 14.26 16.57 13.04
CA GLU A 140 14.31 17.96 13.49
C GLU A 140 13.62 18.12 14.82
#